data_6f1ec4694bccb43899641cfef605d7d3
#
_entry.id   6f1ec4694bccb43899641cfef605d7d3
#
_cell.length_a   1.000
_cell.length_b   1.000
_cell.length_c   1.000
_cell.angle_alpha   90.00
_cell.angle_beta   90.00
_cell.angle_gamma   90.00
#
_symmetry.space_group_name_H-M   'P 1'
#
loop_
_entity.id
_entity.type
_entity.pdbx_description
1 polymer ?
#
loop_
_entity_poly.entity_id
_entity_poly.type
_entity_poly.pdbx_seq_one_letter_code
_entity_poly.pdbx_strand_id
1 'polypeptide(L)'
;EDSNNTLWFSGGQGVLGWINTKMLDETGDEEKSQGWTAFVVDTNGDGKRGPYNEPNLPVDPTKDHRLNVGTYGIGVTPDGAVWTTVRVFPGFIMRTVPGPDPANTALTEIYEVPFDDAKTPGYGPRGMDVDRPARRGGTGVTATRWLDERRA
;
A
#
# COMPACT_ATOMS: atom_id res chain seq x y z
N GLU A 1 -9.60 6.21 -7.28
CA GLU A 1 -8.88 7.10 -8.21
C GLU A 1 -8.20 8.20 -7.40
N ASP A 2 -6.95 8.47 -7.70
CA ASP A 2 -6.20 9.55 -7.06
C ASP A 2 -6.39 10.89 -7.80
N SER A 3 -5.74 11.96 -7.29
CA SER A 3 -5.81 13.30 -7.90
C SER A 3 -5.21 13.39 -9.32
N ASN A 4 -4.47 12.36 -9.75
CA ASN A 4 -3.84 12.27 -11.07
C ASN A 4 -4.63 11.39 -12.04
N ASN A 5 -5.88 11.05 -11.73
CA ASN A 5 -6.73 10.13 -12.47
C ASN A 5 -6.13 8.72 -12.62
N THR A 6 -5.42 8.27 -11.58
CA THR A 6 -4.89 6.92 -11.53
C THR A 6 -5.79 6.03 -10.69
N LEU A 7 -6.28 4.96 -11.28
CA LEU A 7 -6.92 3.86 -10.59
C LEU A 7 -5.86 2.89 -10.09
N TRP A 8 -5.95 2.55 -8.83
CA TRP A 8 -5.07 1.58 -8.19
C TRP A 8 -5.86 0.31 -7.88
N PHE A 9 -5.27 -0.82 -8.11
CA PHE A 9 -5.89 -2.11 -7.80
C PHE A 9 -4.91 -3.04 -7.09
N SER A 10 -5.45 -3.73 -6.09
CA SER A 10 -4.70 -4.73 -5.36
C SER A 10 -4.50 -5.97 -6.22
N GLY A 11 -3.30 -6.49 -6.23
CA GLY A 11 -2.95 -7.73 -6.92
C GLY A 11 -2.59 -8.84 -5.94
N GLY A 12 -2.66 -10.08 -6.40
CA GLY A 12 -2.01 -11.20 -5.72
C GLY A 12 -0.49 -11.15 -5.88
N GLN A 13 0.22 -11.92 -5.07
CA GLN A 13 1.66 -12.16 -5.24
C GLN A 13 2.56 -10.92 -5.12
N GLY A 14 2.20 -9.97 -4.26
CA GLY A 14 3.08 -8.86 -3.89
C GLY A 14 3.25 -7.79 -4.95
N VAL A 15 2.19 -7.50 -5.69
CA VAL A 15 2.15 -6.42 -6.68
C VAL A 15 0.98 -5.48 -6.47
N LEU A 16 1.19 -4.23 -6.83
CA LEU A 16 0.20 -3.17 -6.92
C LEU A 16 0.08 -2.75 -8.39
N GLY A 17 -1.12 -2.87 -8.95
CA GLY A 17 -1.40 -2.47 -10.31
C GLY A 17 -1.95 -1.06 -10.40
N TRP A 18 -1.77 -0.40 -11.53
CA TRP A 18 -2.30 0.93 -11.79
C TRP A 18 -2.66 1.15 -13.25
N ILE A 19 -3.60 2.07 -13.47
CA ILE A 19 -3.95 2.61 -14.78
C ILE A 19 -4.25 4.10 -14.66
N ASN A 20 -3.60 4.91 -15.46
CA ASN A 20 -3.91 6.33 -15.58
C ASN A 20 -4.97 6.53 -16.67
N THR A 21 -6.20 6.74 -16.23
CA THR A 21 -7.36 6.83 -17.12
C THR A 21 -7.29 8.05 -18.02
N LYS A 22 -6.79 9.17 -17.51
CA LYS A 22 -6.63 10.38 -18.30
C LYS A 22 -5.61 10.22 -19.41
N MET A 23 -4.45 9.63 -19.10
CA MET A 23 -3.41 9.35 -20.10
C MET A 23 -3.94 8.41 -21.18
N LEU A 24 -4.69 7.38 -20.78
CA LEU A 24 -5.30 6.44 -21.72
C LEU A 24 -6.28 7.14 -22.66
N ASP A 25 -7.15 7.99 -22.13
CA ASP A 25 -8.15 8.72 -22.93
C ASP A 25 -7.50 9.73 -23.89
N GLU A 26 -6.42 10.41 -23.46
CA GLU A 26 -5.74 11.43 -24.26
C GLU A 26 -4.83 10.84 -25.34
N THR A 27 -4.20 9.70 -25.07
CA THR A 27 -3.15 9.16 -25.95
C THR A 27 -3.55 7.88 -26.67
N GLY A 28 -4.46 7.11 -26.12
CA GLY A 28 -4.76 5.74 -26.57
C GLY A 28 -3.60 4.75 -26.38
N ASP A 29 -2.55 5.16 -25.65
CA ASP A 29 -1.36 4.34 -25.43
C ASP A 29 -1.55 3.48 -24.16
N GLU A 30 -2.04 2.28 -24.36
CA GLU A 30 -2.31 1.34 -23.26
C GLU A 30 -1.03 0.96 -22.51
N GLU A 31 0.09 0.83 -23.20
CA GLU A 31 1.36 0.41 -22.59
C GLU A 31 1.89 1.44 -21.61
N LYS A 32 1.81 2.73 -21.95
CA LYS A 32 2.27 3.81 -21.08
C LYS A 32 1.27 4.19 -20.00
N SER A 33 -0.01 3.89 -20.22
CA SER A 33 -1.09 4.30 -19.32
C SER A 33 -1.30 3.34 -18.16
N GLN A 34 -0.67 2.17 -18.15
CA GLN A 34 -0.86 1.18 -17.11
C GLN A 34 0.46 0.48 -16.72
N GLY A 35 0.42 -0.18 -15.59
CA GLY A 35 1.57 -0.94 -15.15
C GLY A 35 1.34 -1.61 -13.80
N TRP A 36 2.41 -2.11 -13.26
CA TRP A 36 2.44 -2.68 -11.92
C TRP A 36 3.76 -2.36 -11.23
N THR A 37 3.75 -2.39 -9.91
CA THR A 37 4.94 -2.24 -9.08
C THR A 37 4.98 -3.32 -8.00
N ALA A 38 6.16 -3.75 -7.61
CA ALA A 38 6.35 -4.59 -6.45
C ALA A 38 6.24 -3.76 -5.16
N PHE A 39 5.79 -4.39 -4.07
CA PHE A 39 5.90 -3.80 -2.74
C PHE A 39 7.35 -3.93 -2.27
N VAL A 40 8.05 -2.80 -2.22
CA VAL A 40 9.47 -2.74 -1.84
C VAL A 40 9.58 -1.86 -0.60
N VAL A 41 10.13 -2.44 0.48
CA VAL A 41 10.37 -1.74 1.74
C VAL A 41 11.79 -1.19 1.75
N ASP A 42 11.92 0.07 2.12
CA ASP A 42 13.21 0.72 2.36
C ASP A 42 13.82 0.17 3.64
N THR A 43 14.66 -0.84 3.50
CA THR A 43 15.34 -1.48 4.64
C THR A 43 16.75 -0.95 4.86
N ASN A 44 17.30 -0.20 3.90
CA ASN A 44 18.59 0.48 4.03
C ASN A 44 18.47 1.90 4.60
N GLY A 45 17.24 2.47 4.61
CA GLY A 45 16.94 3.75 5.24
C GLY A 45 17.35 4.98 4.43
N ASP A 46 17.57 4.85 3.13
CA ASP A 46 17.98 5.97 2.28
C ASP A 46 16.82 6.79 1.68
N GLY A 47 15.57 6.36 1.90
CA GLY A 47 14.36 7.02 1.42
C GLY A 47 14.14 6.90 -0.08
N LYS A 48 14.81 5.98 -0.75
CA LYS A 48 14.72 5.77 -2.19
C LYS A 48 14.59 4.29 -2.51
N ARG A 49 13.86 3.98 -3.54
CA ARG A 49 13.84 2.63 -4.07
C ARG A 49 15.15 2.33 -4.79
N GLY A 50 15.92 1.43 -4.21
CA GLY A 50 17.17 0.92 -4.73
C GLY A 50 17.08 -0.54 -5.20
N PRO A 51 18.24 -1.17 -5.40
CA PRO A 51 18.32 -2.61 -5.57
C PRO A 51 17.75 -3.34 -4.36
N TYR A 52 16.93 -4.36 -4.58
CA TYR A 52 16.26 -5.07 -3.50
C TYR A 52 16.50 -6.58 -3.54
N ASN A 53 16.39 -7.20 -2.38
CA ASN A 53 16.38 -8.64 -2.24
C ASN A 53 14.97 -9.19 -2.49
N GLU A 54 14.92 -10.37 -3.09
CA GLU A 54 13.68 -11.13 -3.28
C GLU A 54 13.11 -11.63 -1.95
N PRO A 55 11.79 -11.87 -1.84
CA PRO A 55 11.10 -12.18 -0.58
C PRO A 55 11.60 -13.42 0.16
N ASN A 56 12.21 -14.35 -0.55
CA ASN A 56 12.73 -15.62 -0.01
C ASN A 56 14.18 -15.52 0.50
N LEU A 57 14.80 -14.36 0.34
CA LEU A 57 16.15 -14.10 0.82
C LEU A 57 16.11 -13.38 2.18
N PRO A 58 17.14 -13.54 3.02
CA PRO A 58 17.26 -12.74 4.25
C PRO A 58 17.30 -11.24 3.94
N VAL A 59 16.81 -10.44 4.89
CA VAL A 59 16.94 -8.98 4.82
C VAL A 59 18.41 -8.60 4.84
N ASP A 60 18.82 -7.80 3.87
CA ASP A 60 20.17 -7.25 3.75
C ASP A 60 20.09 -5.75 4.08
N PRO A 61 20.74 -5.27 5.16
CA PRO A 61 20.65 -3.85 5.56
C PRO A 61 21.27 -2.87 4.56
N THR A 62 21.92 -3.35 3.50
CA THR A 62 22.48 -2.53 2.44
C THR A 62 21.60 -2.40 1.22
N LYS A 63 20.46 -3.08 1.21
CA LYS A 63 19.49 -3.14 0.09
C LYS A 63 18.08 -3.02 0.62
N ASP A 64 17.17 -2.71 -0.27
CA ASP A 64 15.73 -2.80 0.00
C ASP A 64 15.27 -4.25 0.05
N HIS A 65 14.03 -4.47 0.47
CA HIS A 65 13.44 -5.80 0.53
C HIS A 65 12.07 -5.82 -0.13
N ARG A 66 11.88 -6.74 -1.08
CA ARG A 66 10.60 -6.97 -1.73
C ARG A 66 9.71 -7.85 -0.86
N LEU A 67 8.43 -7.49 -0.79
CA LEU A 67 7.41 -8.30 -0.13
C LEU A 67 6.63 -9.14 -1.15
N ASN A 68 6.29 -10.36 -0.77
CA ASN A 68 5.36 -11.22 -1.51
C ASN A 68 4.13 -11.52 -0.66
N VAL A 69 3.20 -10.58 -0.60
CA VAL A 69 2.00 -10.68 0.22
C VAL A 69 0.76 -10.37 -0.63
N GLY A 70 -0.32 -11.09 -0.37
CA GLY A 70 -1.61 -10.81 -0.99
C GLY A 70 -2.29 -9.65 -0.28
N THR A 71 -2.73 -8.65 -1.04
CA THR A 71 -3.50 -7.52 -0.54
C THR A 71 -4.99 -7.71 -0.78
N TYR A 72 -5.83 -6.99 -0.01
CA TYR A 72 -7.28 -7.11 -0.11
C TYR A 72 -7.98 -5.75 -0.21
N GLY A 73 -8.04 -4.99 0.89
CA GLY A 73 -8.57 -3.63 0.88
C GLY A 73 -7.58 -2.65 0.29
N ILE A 74 -8.08 -1.66 -0.42
CA ILE A 74 -7.28 -0.59 -1.01
C ILE A 74 -7.97 0.76 -0.80
N GLY A 75 -7.19 1.77 -0.47
CA GLY A 75 -7.62 3.17 -0.36
C GLY A 75 -6.50 4.09 -0.83
N VAL A 76 -6.86 5.27 -1.30
CA VAL A 76 -5.90 6.29 -1.74
C VAL A 76 -6.11 7.56 -0.94
N THR A 77 -5.05 8.06 -0.33
CA THR A 77 -5.07 9.31 0.43
C THR A 77 -4.83 10.53 -0.47
N PRO A 78 -5.25 11.74 -0.05
CA PRO A 78 -5.10 12.95 -0.86
C PRO A 78 -3.66 13.31 -1.24
N ASP A 79 -2.67 12.79 -0.51
CA ASP A 79 -1.24 12.91 -0.82
C ASP A 79 -0.77 11.93 -1.90
N GLY A 80 -1.68 11.11 -2.45
CA GLY A 80 -1.40 10.14 -3.49
C GLY A 80 -0.81 8.81 -2.99
N ALA A 81 -0.69 8.63 -1.67
CA ALA A 81 -0.26 7.35 -1.13
C ALA A 81 -1.37 6.30 -1.22
N VAL A 82 -0.98 5.09 -1.57
CA VAL A 82 -1.88 3.94 -1.72
C VAL A 82 -1.76 3.05 -0.48
N TRP A 83 -2.87 2.89 0.22
CA TRP A 83 -2.96 2.07 1.41
C TRP A 83 -3.61 0.74 1.08
N THR A 84 -3.02 -0.34 1.56
CA THR A 84 -3.53 -1.70 1.35
C THR A 84 -3.53 -2.50 2.63
N THR A 85 -4.50 -3.41 2.76
CA THR A 85 -4.57 -4.35 3.87
C THR A 85 -4.01 -5.70 3.47
N VAL A 86 -3.32 -6.37 4.39
CA VAL A 86 -2.68 -7.67 4.15
C VAL A 86 -3.31 -8.74 5.02
N ARG A 87 -3.89 -9.77 4.38
CA ARG A 87 -4.64 -10.85 5.03
C ARG A 87 -3.74 -11.99 5.52
N VAL A 88 -2.69 -11.69 6.24
CA VAL A 88 -1.86 -12.70 6.91
C VAL A 88 -2.13 -12.69 8.41
N PHE A 89 -1.51 -13.58 9.13
CA PHE A 89 -1.52 -13.59 10.58
C PHE A 89 -0.07 -13.59 11.11
N PRO A 90 0.32 -12.63 11.94
CA PRO A 90 -0.41 -11.39 12.29
C PRO A 90 -0.69 -10.52 11.05
N GLY A 91 -1.83 -9.81 11.05
CA GLY A 91 -2.20 -8.90 9.96
C GLY A 91 -1.49 -7.56 10.06
N PHE A 92 -1.30 -6.90 8.92
CA PHE A 92 -0.71 -5.56 8.86
C PHE A 92 -1.30 -4.74 7.72
N ILE A 93 -0.95 -3.47 7.70
CA ILE A 93 -1.35 -2.51 6.68
C ILE A 93 -0.09 -1.99 6.01
N MET A 94 -0.16 -1.74 4.73
CA MET A 94 0.93 -1.13 3.98
C MET A 94 0.50 0.23 3.43
N ARG A 95 1.43 1.17 3.46
CA ARG A 95 1.36 2.44 2.75
C ARG A 95 2.41 2.44 1.65
N THR A 96 1.98 2.59 0.40
CA THR A 96 2.88 2.68 -0.74
C THR A 96 2.84 4.08 -1.31
N VAL A 97 3.97 4.74 -1.36
CA VAL A 97 4.16 6.04 -2.03
C VAL A 97 4.66 5.75 -3.44
N PRO A 98 3.82 5.98 -4.48
CA PRO A 98 4.18 5.58 -5.85
C PRO A 98 5.37 6.34 -6.43
N GLY A 99 5.47 7.63 -6.12
CA GLY A 99 6.44 8.51 -6.78
C GLY A 99 6.07 8.82 -8.24
N PRO A 100 6.97 9.46 -8.99
CA PRO A 100 6.69 9.90 -10.37
C PRO A 100 6.69 8.77 -11.40
N ASP A 101 7.32 7.65 -11.10
CA ASP A 101 7.37 6.45 -11.93
C ASP A 101 7.13 5.22 -11.04
N PRO A 102 5.87 4.83 -10.82
CA PRO A 102 5.53 3.81 -9.83
C PRO A 102 6.28 2.49 -10.01
N ALA A 103 6.56 2.10 -11.24
CA ALA A 103 7.28 0.85 -11.51
C ALA A 103 8.70 0.85 -10.91
N ASN A 104 9.34 2.02 -10.83
CA ASN A 104 10.73 2.18 -10.43
C ASN A 104 10.94 3.00 -9.15
N THR A 105 9.93 3.76 -8.69
CA THR A 105 10.08 4.68 -7.56
C THR A 105 9.23 4.35 -6.35
N ALA A 106 8.25 3.44 -6.49
CA ALA A 106 7.33 3.14 -5.40
C ALA A 106 8.04 2.52 -4.19
N LEU A 107 7.85 3.11 -3.02
CA LEU A 107 8.31 2.60 -1.74
C LEU A 107 7.14 2.28 -0.83
N THR A 108 7.29 1.21 -0.05
CA THR A 108 6.25 0.68 0.84
C THR A 108 6.70 0.75 2.29
N GLU A 109 5.82 1.22 3.13
CA GLU A 109 5.94 1.21 4.59
C GLU A 109 5.00 0.14 5.16
N ILE A 110 5.38 -0.49 6.27
CA ILE A 110 4.58 -1.48 6.97
C ILE A 110 4.10 -0.88 8.29
N TYR A 111 2.80 -1.04 8.57
CA TYR A 111 2.18 -0.66 9.84
C TYR A 111 1.57 -1.89 10.48
N GLU A 112 2.16 -2.33 11.55
CA GLU A 112 1.63 -3.44 12.34
C GLU A 112 0.37 -3.02 13.07
N VAL A 113 -0.54 -3.97 13.23
CA VAL A 113 -1.73 -3.75 14.05
C VAL A 113 -1.30 -3.67 15.52
N PRO A 114 -1.70 -2.62 16.26
CA PRO A 114 -1.35 -2.50 17.67
C PRO A 114 -1.77 -3.74 18.45
N PHE A 115 -0.79 -4.48 18.97
CA PHE A 115 -1.01 -5.71 19.73
C PHE A 115 -1.21 -5.45 21.22
N ASP A 116 -0.49 -4.48 21.75
CA ASP A 116 -0.42 -4.24 23.20
C ASP A 116 -1.75 -3.80 23.82
N ASP A 117 -2.51 -3.00 23.08
CA ASP A 117 -3.82 -2.52 23.55
C ASP A 117 -4.91 -3.59 23.45
N ALA A 118 -4.86 -4.42 22.42
CA ALA A 118 -5.85 -5.47 22.17
C ALA A 118 -5.56 -6.79 22.88
N LYS A 119 -4.34 -6.98 23.39
CA LYS A 119 -3.84 -8.21 24.02
C LYS A 119 -3.96 -9.49 23.15
N THR A 120 -4.27 -9.31 21.88
CA THR A 120 -4.38 -10.39 20.90
C THR A 120 -3.88 -9.90 19.55
N PRO A 121 -3.12 -10.72 18.80
CA PRO A 121 -2.68 -10.34 17.45
C PRO A 121 -3.90 -10.04 16.56
N GLY A 122 -3.84 -8.96 15.81
CA GLY A 122 -4.85 -8.65 14.80
C GLY A 122 -4.88 -9.72 13.72
N TYR A 123 -6.06 -10.27 13.45
CA TYR A 123 -6.25 -11.16 12.30
C TYR A 123 -6.44 -10.34 11.03
N GLY A 124 -5.87 -10.76 9.93
CA GLY A 124 -5.80 -10.11 8.63
C GLY A 124 -6.87 -9.08 8.30
N PRO A 125 -6.53 -7.78 8.29
CA PRO A 125 -7.48 -6.72 7.94
C PRO A 125 -8.01 -6.91 6.53
N ARG A 126 -9.30 -6.67 6.32
CA ARG A 126 -9.94 -6.86 5.01
C ARG A 126 -10.45 -5.58 4.39
N GLY A 127 -11.06 -4.72 5.18
CA GLY A 127 -11.59 -3.43 4.70
C GLY A 127 -10.56 -2.31 4.83
N MET A 128 -10.63 -1.35 3.94
CA MET A 128 -9.89 -0.08 4.00
C MET A 128 -10.86 1.03 3.62
N ASP A 129 -10.88 2.08 4.41
CA ASP A 129 -11.54 3.33 4.07
C ASP A 129 -10.65 4.49 4.49
N VAL A 130 -10.70 5.57 3.73
CA VAL A 130 -9.94 6.79 4.00
C VAL A 130 -10.91 7.83 4.53
N ASP A 131 -10.69 8.26 5.77
CA ASP A 131 -11.52 9.30 6.36
C ASP A 131 -11.33 10.62 5.61
N ARG A 132 -12.44 11.26 5.26
CA ARG A 132 -12.41 12.60 4.67
C ARG A 132 -12.08 13.58 5.79
N PRO A 133 -11.11 14.50 5.58
CA PRO A 133 -10.82 15.50 6.59
C PRO A 133 -12.11 16.22 6.97
N ALA A 134 -12.50 16.10 8.23
CA ALA A 134 -13.59 16.90 8.77
C ALA A 134 -13.29 18.37 8.46
N ARG A 135 -14.30 19.15 8.07
CA ARG A 135 -14.20 20.54 7.58
C ARG A 135 -13.50 21.55 8.51
N ARG A 136 -12.68 21.09 9.47
CA ARG A 136 -11.84 21.92 10.35
C ARG A 136 -10.49 21.25 10.53
N GLY A 137 -9.55 21.64 9.70
CA GLY A 137 -8.12 21.77 10.04
C GLY A 137 -7.41 20.57 10.68
N GLY A 138 -7.48 19.39 10.11
CA GLY A 138 -6.68 18.29 10.59
C GLY A 138 -6.65 17.14 9.58
N THR A 139 -5.50 16.81 9.06
CA THR A 139 -5.26 15.59 8.31
C THR A 139 -5.20 14.42 9.29
N GLY A 140 -6.31 13.74 9.49
CA GLY A 140 -6.36 12.52 10.27
C GLY A 140 -6.56 11.32 9.33
N VAL A 141 -5.59 10.45 9.24
CA VAL A 141 -5.80 9.09 8.73
C VAL A 141 -6.46 8.32 9.86
N THR A 142 -7.75 8.09 9.78
CA THR A 142 -8.41 7.19 10.73
C THR A 142 -8.26 5.78 10.19
N ALA A 143 -7.32 5.05 10.76
CA ALA A 143 -7.14 3.66 10.46
C ALA A 143 -8.40 2.88 10.81
N THR A 144 -8.95 2.21 9.83
CA THR A 144 -9.72 0.96 9.86
C THR A 144 -10.59 0.73 11.11
N ARG A 145 -11.88 0.86 10.95
CA ARG A 145 -12.85 0.28 11.90
C ARG A 145 -12.70 -1.25 11.85
N TRP A 146 -12.03 -1.80 12.85
CA TRP A 146 -12.01 -3.23 13.06
C TRP A 146 -13.44 -3.68 13.41
N LEU A 147 -14.07 -4.42 12.53
CA LEU A 147 -15.27 -5.15 12.89
C LEU A 147 -14.83 -6.32 13.78
N ASP A 148 -15.00 -6.15 15.07
CA ASP A 148 -14.93 -7.22 16.04
C ASP A 148 -16.19 -8.09 15.89
N GLU A 149 -16.09 -9.14 15.09
CA GLU A 149 -17.16 -10.14 14.93
C GLU A 149 -17.18 -11.16 16.07
N ARG A 150 -16.67 -10.81 17.25
CA ARG A 150 -16.77 -11.67 18.41
C ARG A 150 -17.52 -10.99 19.55
N ARG A 151 -18.83 -10.84 19.37
CA ARG A 151 -19.82 -10.84 20.45
C ARG A 151 -21.05 -11.59 19.99
N ALA A 152 -21.04 -12.86 20.15
CA ALA A 152 -22.21 -13.72 20.34
C ALA A 152 -21.81 -14.84 21.28
#